data_ec9d6e629eda7cc266314a515c5acb09
#
_entry.id   ec9d6e629eda7cc266314a515c5acb09
#
_cell.length_a   1.000
_cell.length_b   1.000
_cell.length_c   1.000
_cell.angle_alpha   90.00
_cell.angle_beta   90.00
_cell.angle_gamma   90.00
#
_symmetry.space_group_name_H-M   'P 1'
#
loop_
_entity.id
_entity.type
_entity.pdbx_description
1 polymer ?
#
loop_
_entity_poly.entity_id
_entity_poly.type
_entity_poly.pdbx_seq_one_letter_code
_entity_poly.pdbx_strand_id
1 'polypeptide(L)'
;QSYQLNASVLVPGIYEEDGVQFMADQDRPLTQEEYTLTYSGNVEHGKVTVPAGGRARVMVQIDLTETGKGNLDVFPNGIYVEGFIGLEALNNGGVDLSAPFLGFYGDWYQAPVLEPTAYDGQIPMTDSTKLGLFNYEDGNGFLLGMNAKTGQYEKKYLMISSDYCMSNGVSAMVYQLRNAKQLRFSVTRDDTGEEYYSHTIQNAGKSIWYPAYNLFYYNADSTMWNMTCSYDDGLISRVPDGAYTYRVEAWGEGAGEEDVQAFSLPLVIDS
;
A
#
# COMPACT_ATOMS: atom_id res chain seq x y z
N GLN A 1 -5.37 37.13 -27.60
CA GLN A 1 -4.89 37.24 -26.23
C GLN A 1 -3.51 36.57 -26.11
N SER A 2 -2.58 37.23 -25.41
CA SER A 2 -1.25 36.66 -25.16
C SER A 2 -1.04 36.48 -23.66
N TYR A 3 -0.30 35.44 -23.31
CA TYR A 3 -0.01 35.02 -21.94
C TYR A 3 1.45 34.73 -21.78
N GLN A 4 2.00 34.98 -20.58
CA GLN A 4 3.27 34.45 -20.13
C GLN A 4 3.01 33.19 -19.33
N LEU A 5 3.66 32.09 -19.71
CA LEU A 5 3.66 30.83 -18.98
C LEU A 5 4.59 30.89 -17.78
N ASN A 6 4.12 30.37 -16.66
CA ASN A 6 4.92 30.05 -15.49
C ASN A 6 4.45 28.71 -14.90
N ALA A 7 5.21 28.14 -13.97
CA ALA A 7 4.82 27.00 -13.19
C ALA A 7 5.27 27.16 -11.74
N SER A 8 4.44 26.71 -10.83
CA SER A 8 4.76 26.52 -9.43
C SER A 8 4.72 25.04 -9.12
N VAL A 9 5.81 24.47 -8.67
CA VAL A 9 5.93 23.04 -8.35
C VAL A 9 6.10 22.90 -6.85
N LEU A 10 5.24 22.13 -6.22
CA LEU A 10 5.14 21.95 -4.78
C LEU A 10 5.42 20.50 -4.42
N VAL A 11 6.09 20.28 -3.32
CA VAL A 11 6.32 18.98 -2.70
C VAL A 11 6.10 19.12 -1.20
N PRO A 12 5.72 18.05 -0.48
CA PRO A 12 5.66 18.09 0.98
C PRO A 12 6.97 18.56 1.59
N GLY A 13 6.86 19.40 2.60
CA GLY A 13 7.99 19.78 3.42
C GLY A 13 8.46 18.62 4.29
N ILE A 14 9.65 18.80 4.90
CA ILE A 14 10.23 17.86 5.85
C ILE A 14 10.56 18.63 7.11
N TYR A 15 10.28 18.04 8.27
CA TYR A 15 10.81 18.51 9.53
C TYR A 15 11.51 17.36 10.27
N GLU A 16 12.40 17.69 11.16
CA GLU A 16 13.15 16.72 11.96
C GLU A 16 12.80 16.91 13.44
N GLU A 17 12.53 15.81 14.12
CA GLU A 17 12.30 15.74 15.56
C GLU A 17 13.04 14.53 16.13
N ASP A 18 13.88 14.75 17.13
CA ASP A 18 14.70 13.71 17.78
C ASP A 18 15.56 12.87 16.83
N GLY A 19 16.05 13.47 15.75
CA GLY A 19 16.88 12.79 14.73
C GLY A 19 16.10 11.94 13.74
N VAL A 20 14.76 12.02 13.78
CA VAL A 20 13.86 11.37 12.83
C VAL A 20 13.22 12.39 11.91
N GLN A 21 13.25 12.13 10.61
CA GLN A 21 12.63 12.99 9.62
C GLN A 21 11.16 12.61 9.41
N PHE A 22 10.30 13.60 9.40
CA PHE A 22 8.86 13.48 9.19
C PHE A 22 8.44 14.34 8.00
N MET A 23 7.40 13.87 7.29
CA MET A 23 6.73 14.69 6.30
C MET A 23 5.91 15.78 7.02
N ALA A 24 6.07 17.02 6.59
CA ALA A 24 5.32 18.14 7.14
C ALA A 24 3.92 18.25 6.50
N ASP A 25 2.98 18.84 7.25
CA ASP A 25 1.63 19.14 6.75
C ASP A 25 1.61 20.26 5.70
N GLN A 26 2.71 21.00 5.58
CA GLN A 26 2.82 22.10 4.63
C GLN A 26 3.75 21.74 3.48
N ASP A 27 3.27 22.03 2.27
CA ASP A 27 4.09 21.91 1.08
C ASP A 27 5.11 23.04 0.99
N ARG A 28 6.25 22.71 0.40
CA ARG A 28 7.27 23.70 0.01
C ARG A 28 7.34 23.83 -1.51
N PRO A 29 7.55 25.03 -2.02
CA PRO A 29 7.85 25.18 -3.45
C PRO A 29 9.25 24.66 -3.76
N LEU A 30 9.37 23.97 -4.90
CA LEU A 30 10.67 23.68 -5.49
C LEU A 30 11.30 24.96 -6.05
N THR A 31 12.58 25.09 -5.89
CA THR A 31 13.36 26.21 -6.44
C THR A 31 13.75 25.94 -7.90
N GLN A 32 14.20 26.96 -8.61
CA GLN A 32 14.68 26.84 -10.00
C GLN A 32 15.96 26.00 -10.13
N GLU A 33 16.65 25.68 -9.04
CA GLU A 33 17.78 24.77 -9.00
C GLU A 33 17.34 23.30 -8.91
N GLU A 34 16.10 23.05 -8.47
CA GLU A 34 15.56 21.71 -8.24
C GLU A 34 14.79 21.16 -9.44
N TYR A 35 14.31 22.01 -10.35
CA TYR A 35 13.60 21.56 -11.55
C TYR A 35 13.86 22.48 -12.74
N THR A 36 13.62 21.94 -13.93
CA THR A 36 13.63 22.67 -15.18
C THR A 36 12.30 22.58 -15.86
N LEU A 37 11.94 23.62 -16.61
CA LEU A 37 10.72 23.68 -17.42
C LEU A 37 11.08 23.74 -18.87
N THR A 38 10.45 22.87 -19.66
CA THR A 38 10.50 22.94 -21.13
C THR A 38 9.09 23.06 -21.68
N TYR A 39 9.00 23.81 -22.75
CA TYR A 39 7.71 24.10 -23.41
C TYR A 39 7.76 23.69 -24.87
N SER A 40 6.67 23.15 -25.39
CA SER A 40 6.50 22.86 -26.82
C SER A 40 5.07 23.14 -27.27
N GLY A 41 4.88 23.20 -28.59
CA GLY A 41 3.58 23.56 -29.19
C GLY A 41 3.47 25.03 -29.57
N ASN A 42 2.36 25.66 -29.25
CA ASN A 42 2.10 27.08 -29.61
C ASN A 42 2.71 28.05 -28.58
N VAL A 43 4.00 27.89 -28.30
CA VAL A 43 4.73 28.69 -27.32
C VAL A 43 6.06 29.15 -27.88
N GLU A 44 6.42 30.42 -27.67
CA GLU A 44 7.68 31.01 -28.07
C GLU A 44 8.24 31.79 -26.88
N HIS A 45 9.42 31.40 -26.39
CA HIS A 45 10.07 31.98 -25.19
C HIS A 45 9.14 32.09 -23.96
N GLY A 46 8.34 31.04 -23.73
CA GLY A 46 7.34 31.01 -22.65
C GLY A 46 6.07 31.83 -22.91
N LYS A 47 5.97 32.44 -24.07
CA LYS A 47 4.80 33.24 -24.44
C LYS A 47 3.84 32.43 -25.32
N VAL A 48 2.58 32.42 -24.95
CA VAL A 48 1.48 31.78 -25.68
C VAL A 48 0.58 32.84 -26.26
N THR A 49 0.31 32.76 -27.56
CA THR A 49 -0.67 33.66 -28.22
C THR A 49 -1.84 32.85 -28.73
N VAL A 50 -3.04 33.18 -28.23
CA VAL A 50 -4.31 32.58 -28.66
C VAL A 50 -4.98 33.56 -29.65
N PRO A 51 -5.16 33.17 -30.93
CA PRO A 51 -5.84 34.05 -31.91
C PRO A 51 -7.31 34.20 -31.57
N ALA A 52 -7.91 35.24 -32.09
CA ALA A 52 -9.35 35.51 -31.90
C ALA A 52 -10.19 34.33 -32.44
N GLY A 53 -11.08 33.79 -31.61
CA GLY A 53 -11.88 32.60 -31.94
C GLY A 53 -11.09 31.30 -32.16
N GLY A 54 -9.78 31.33 -31.90
CA GLY A 54 -8.88 30.18 -32.11
C GLY A 54 -8.51 29.44 -30.82
N ARG A 55 -7.52 28.56 -30.97
CA ARG A 55 -6.97 27.72 -29.90
C ARG A 55 -5.43 27.73 -29.95
N ALA A 56 -4.80 27.60 -28.79
CA ALA A 56 -3.39 27.29 -28.68
C ALA A 56 -3.23 26.02 -27.86
N ARG A 57 -2.27 25.17 -28.26
CA ARG A 57 -1.90 23.96 -27.52
C ARG A 57 -0.47 24.11 -27.03
N VAL A 58 -0.27 23.91 -25.76
CA VAL A 58 1.04 23.94 -25.11
C VAL A 58 1.24 22.65 -24.36
N MET A 59 2.42 22.09 -24.48
CA MET A 59 2.91 20.99 -23.63
C MET A 59 3.94 21.58 -22.68
N VAL A 60 3.77 21.32 -21.41
CA VAL A 60 4.71 21.72 -20.34
C VAL A 60 5.33 20.43 -19.81
N GLN A 61 6.64 20.37 -19.81
CA GLN A 61 7.40 19.28 -19.22
C GLN A 61 8.19 19.83 -18.05
N ILE A 62 8.09 19.11 -16.93
CA ILE A 62 8.76 19.43 -15.65
C ILE A 62 9.75 18.31 -15.39
N ASP A 63 11.04 18.62 -15.40
CA ASP A 63 12.10 17.65 -15.15
C ASP A 63 12.84 18.05 -13.86
N LEU A 64 12.94 17.11 -12.90
CA LEU A 64 13.74 17.31 -11.71
C LEU A 64 15.23 17.28 -12.07
N THR A 65 15.99 18.24 -11.53
CA THR A 65 17.45 18.23 -11.58
C THR A 65 18.02 17.19 -10.62
N GLU A 66 19.33 16.95 -10.66
CA GLU A 66 19.99 16.07 -9.69
C GLU A 66 19.82 16.59 -8.25
N THR A 67 19.84 17.93 -8.05
CA THR A 67 19.55 18.53 -6.75
C THR A 67 18.12 18.26 -6.31
N GLY A 68 17.15 18.41 -7.21
CA GLY A 68 15.74 18.13 -6.93
C GLY A 68 15.51 16.67 -6.58
N LYS A 69 16.09 15.74 -7.33
CA LYS A 69 16.04 14.31 -7.04
C LYS A 69 16.63 13.98 -5.68
N GLY A 70 17.87 14.46 -5.39
CA GLY A 70 18.54 14.22 -4.11
C GLY A 70 17.72 14.72 -2.91
N ASN A 71 17.00 15.83 -3.05
CA ASN A 71 16.14 16.36 -1.99
C ASN A 71 14.85 15.54 -1.80
N LEU A 72 14.46 14.71 -2.79
CA LEU A 72 13.29 13.82 -2.71
C LEU A 72 13.64 12.37 -2.37
N ASP A 73 14.92 12.00 -2.34
CA ASP A 73 15.38 10.64 -2.00
C ASP A 73 15.07 10.25 -0.53
N VAL A 74 14.73 11.21 0.31
CA VAL A 74 14.27 10.97 1.68
C VAL A 74 12.88 10.28 1.73
N PHE A 75 12.17 10.24 0.62
CA PHE A 75 10.86 9.59 0.50
C PHE A 75 11.00 8.23 -0.22
N PRO A 76 11.34 7.15 0.49
CA PRO A 76 11.66 5.86 -0.13
C PRO A 76 10.50 5.24 -0.91
N ASN A 77 9.26 5.58 -0.56
CA ASN A 77 8.05 5.10 -1.24
C ASN A 77 7.55 6.07 -2.34
N GLY A 78 8.38 7.03 -2.73
CA GLY A 78 7.98 8.09 -3.65
C GLY A 78 7.11 9.17 -2.99
N ILE A 79 6.75 10.18 -3.78
CA ILE A 79 6.03 11.34 -3.26
C ILE A 79 5.14 11.96 -4.34
N TYR A 80 4.01 12.54 -3.94
CA TYR A 80 3.22 13.37 -4.82
C TYR A 80 3.93 14.70 -5.07
N VAL A 81 3.92 15.11 -6.33
CA VAL A 81 4.39 16.42 -6.80
C VAL A 81 3.20 17.12 -7.39
N GLU A 82 2.87 18.27 -6.88
CA GLU A 82 1.71 19.02 -7.32
C GLU A 82 2.07 20.47 -7.67
N GLY A 83 1.12 21.22 -8.16
CA GLY A 83 1.32 22.63 -8.44
C GLY A 83 0.35 23.20 -9.45
N PHE A 84 0.78 24.32 -10.01
CA PHE A 84 -0.04 25.07 -10.94
C PHE A 84 0.77 25.48 -12.18
N ILE A 85 0.17 25.35 -13.33
CA ILE A 85 0.62 25.98 -14.56
C ILE A 85 -0.13 27.29 -14.69
N GLY A 86 0.58 28.41 -14.59
CA GLY A 86 0.04 29.75 -14.69
C GLY A 86 0.15 30.33 -16.10
N LEU A 87 -0.83 31.12 -16.47
CA LEU A 87 -0.90 31.88 -17.71
C LEU A 87 -1.23 33.36 -17.33
N GLU A 88 -0.19 34.19 -17.19
CA GLU A 88 -0.34 35.60 -16.88
C GLU A 88 -0.69 36.39 -18.15
N ALA A 89 -1.78 37.13 -18.12
CA ALA A 89 -2.24 37.90 -19.26
C ALA A 89 -1.31 39.08 -19.58
N LEU A 90 -0.76 39.11 -20.77
CA LEU A 90 0.14 40.19 -21.20
C LEU A 90 -0.59 41.40 -21.78
N ASN A 91 -1.91 41.32 -21.96
CA ASN A 91 -2.72 42.39 -22.51
C ASN A 91 -3.55 43.07 -21.41
N ASN A 92 -3.67 44.37 -21.45
CA ASN A 92 -4.54 45.13 -20.54
C ASN A 92 -5.99 44.62 -20.58
N GLY A 93 -6.53 44.30 -19.40
CA GLY A 93 -7.89 43.73 -19.28
C GLY A 93 -7.96 42.21 -19.54
N GLY A 94 -6.85 41.55 -19.74
CA GLY A 94 -6.78 40.07 -19.76
C GLY A 94 -6.98 39.51 -18.37
N VAL A 95 -7.44 38.27 -18.32
CA VAL A 95 -7.61 37.49 -17.07
C VAL A 95 -6.51 36.44 -17.01
N ASP A 96 -5.84 36.37 -15.87
CA ASP A 96 -4.87 35.30 -15.59
C ASP A 96 -5.61 33.98 -15.44
N LEU A 97 -4.98 32.94 -15.91
CA LEU A 97 -5.50 31.56 -15.84
C LEU A 97 -4.53 30.65 -15.15
N SER A 98 -5.05 29.63 -14.50
CA SER A 98 -4.22 28.58 -13.93
C SER A 98 -4.86 27.21 -14.11
N ALA A 99 -4.02 26.19 -14.21
CA ALA A 99 -4.42 24.79 -14.22
C ALA A 99 -3.62 24.04 -13.17
N PRO A 100 -4.26 23.34 -12.23
CA PRO A 100 -3.55 22.49 -11.29
C PRO A 100 -3.03 21.24 -12.00
N PHE A 101 -1.94 20.68 -11.48
CA PHE A 101 -1.45 19.38 -11.87
C PHE A 101 -1.08 18.57 -10.63
N LEU A 102 -1.16 17.26 -10.76
CA LEU A 102 -0.69 16.28 -9.77
C LEU A 102 0.11 15.23 -10.51
N GLY A 103 1.31 14.95 -10.04
CA GLY A 103 2.20 13.91 -10.51
C GLY A 103 2.71 13.07 -9.34
N PHE A 104 3.43 12.02 -9.66
CA PHE A 104 4.10 11.19 -8.69
C PHE A 104 5.57 11.05 -9.09
N TYR A 105 6.48 11.27 -8.12
CA TYR A 105 7.89 11.02 -8.28
C TYR A 105 8.29 9.79 -7.47
N GLY A 106 8.85 8.80 -8.14
CA GLY A 106 9.24 7.52 -7.57
C GLY A 106 8.59 6.34 -8.29
N ASP A 107 8.84 5.14 -7.78
CA ASP A 107 8.19 3.93 -8.25
C ASP A 107 6.84 3.75 -7.53
N TRP A 108 5.75 3.88 -8.28
CA TRP A 108 4.40 3.71 -7.74
C TRP A 108 4.18 2.32 -7.12
N TYR A 109 4.89 1.30 -7.58
CA TYR A 109 4.74 -0.09 -7.12
C TYR A 109 5.62 -0.42 -5.92
N GLN A 110 6.62 0.40 -5.62
CA GLN A 110 7.53 0.19 -4.50
C GLN A 110 6.84 0.36 -3.14
N ALA A 111 5.85 1.24 -3.04
CA ALA A 111 5.11 1.44 -1.80
C ALA A 111 4.34 0.17 -1.40
N PRO A 112 4.51 -0.34 -0.16
CA PRO A 112 3.91 -1.60 0.25
C PRO A 112 2.37 -1.55 0.20
N VAL A 113 1.77 -2.67 -0.16
CA VAL A 113 0.32 -2.88 -0.12
C VAL A 113 -0.12 -3.26 1.30
N LEU A 114 0.69 -4.08 1.97
CA LEU A 114 0.41 -4.61 3.29
C LEU A 114 1.41 -4.10 4.32
N GLU A 115 0.93 -3.86 5.54
CA GLU A 115 1.79 -3.68 6.70
C GLU A 115 2.63 -4.94 6.97
N PRO A 116 3.82 -4.79 7.56
CA PRO A 116 4.68 -5.94 7.88
C PRO A 116 4.02 -6.88 8.88
N THR A 117 4.56 -8.09 9.00
CA THR A 117 4.10 -9.02 10.00
C THR A 117 4.64 -8.68 11.38
N ALA A 118 3.89 -9.02 12.44
CA ALA A 118 4.35 -8.85 13.82
C ALA A 118 5.56 -9.74 14.17
N TYR A 119 5.86 -10.73 13.32
CA TYR A 119 6.88 -11.75 13.57
C TYR A 119 8.26 -11.40 13.00
N ASP A 120 8.38 -10.32 12.23
CA ASP A 120 9.60 -9.95 11.53
C ASP A 120 10.34 -8.76 12.19
N GLY A 121 9.81 -8.24 13.31
CA GLY A 121 10.43 -7.17 14.08
C GLY A 121 10.46 -5.81 13.38
N GLN A 122 9.70 -5.65 12.29
CA GLN A 122 9.54 -4.37 11.60
C GLN A 122 8.49 -3.52 12.31
N ILE A 123 8.68 -2.21 12.29
CA ILE A 123 7.74 -1.25 12.87
C ILE A 123 6.65 -0.96 11.82
N PRO A 124 5.38 -1.25 12.10
CA PRO A 124 4.28 -0.92 11.21
C PRO A 124 3.92 0.57 11.31
N MET A 125 3.24 1.09 10.29
CA MET A 125 2.67 2.44 10.33
C MET A 125 1.38 2.48 11.18
N THR A 126 0.61 1.40 11.16
CA THR A 126 -0.67 1.30 11.89
C THR A 126 -0.67 0.14 12.88
N ASP A 127 -0.71 -1.09 12.40
CA ASP A 127 -0.57 -2.32 13.19
C ASP A 127 -0.06 -3.44 12.29
N SER A 128 0.62 -4.43 12.87
CA SER A 128 1.24 -5.52 12.13
C SER A 128 0.25 -6.61 11.74
N THR A 129 0.47 -7.22 10.58
CA THR A 129 -0.24 -8.43 10.17
C THR A 129 0.05 -9.60 11.13
N LYS A 130 -1.00 -10.28 11.60
CA LYS A 130 -0.94 -11.39 12.56
C LYS A 130 -1.85 -12.54 12.14
N LEU A 131 -1.49 -13.77 12.51
CA LEU A 131 -2.44 -14.89 12.47
C LEU A 131 -3.28 -14.89 13.75
N GLY A 132 -4.57 -15.18 13.59
CA GLY A 132 -5.49 -15.40 14.68
C GLY A 132 -6.23 -16.73 14.51
N LEU A 133 -6.65 -17.31 15.62
CA LEU A 133 -7.54 -18.45 15.69
C LEU A 133 -8.88 -17.99 16.26
N PHE A 134 -9.96 -18.19 15.52
CA PHE A 134 -11.30 -17.68 15.85
C PHE A 134 -12.33 -18.82 15.87
N ASN A 135 -13.16 -18.84 16.87
CA ASN A 135 -14.28 -19.78 16.98
C ASN A 135 -15.43 -19.35 16.06
N TYR A 136 -16.04 -20.31 15.33
CA TYR A 136 -17.12 -20.03 14.39
C TYR A 136 -18.47 -19.72 15.09
N GLU A 137 -18.67 -20.20 16.32
CA GLU A 137 -19.96 -20.05 16.99
C GLU A 137 -20.12 -18.66 17.63
N ASP A 138 -19.07 -18.17 18.29
CA ASP A 138 -19.14 -16.93 19.07
C ASP A 138 -18.20 -15.82 18.60
N GLY A 139 -17.36 -16.10 17.59
CA GLY A 139 -16.37 -15.16 17.05
C GLY A 139 -15.20 -14.85 17.99
N ASN A 140 -15.18 -15.46 19.19
CA ASN A 140 -14.06 -15.29 20.11
C ASN A 140 -12.79 -15.90 19.55
N GLY A 141 -11.65 -15.27 19.84
CA GLY A 141 -10.39 -15.75 19.32
C GLY A 141 -9.20 -15.13 20.02
N PHE A 142 -8.04 -15.58 19.61
CA PHE A 142 -6.77 -15.04 20.09
C PHE A 142 -5.73 -15.00 18.99
N LEU A 143 -4.79 -14.09 19.13
CA LEU A 143 -3.68 -13.93 18.21
C LEU A 143 -2.62 -14.99 18.48
N LEU A 144 -2.13 -15.62 17.41
CA LEU A 144 -1.12 -16.68 17.48
C LEU A 144 0.29 -16.09 17.55
N GLY A 145 1.21 -16.86 18.09
CA GLY A 145 2.64 -16.55 18.08
C GLY A 145 3.12 -15.62 19.19
N MET A 146 2.26 -15.20 20.13
CA MET A 146 2.67 -14.33 21.23
C MET A 146 3.42 -15.11 22.31
N ASN A 147 4.61 -14.64 22.64
CA ASN A 147 5.37 -15.13 23.79
C ASN A 147 4.78 -14.53 25.08
N ALA A 148 4.17 -15.37 25.91
CA ALA A 148 3.51 -14.93 27.13
C ALA A 148 4.43 -14.24 28.17
N LYS A 149 5.76 -14.45 28.08
CA LYS A 149 6.73 -13.83 28.99
C LYS A 149 7.18 -12.45 28.54
N THR A 150 7.30 -12.23 27.25
CA THR A 150 7.85 -10.99 26.67
C THR A 150 6.77 -10.11 26.02
N GLY A 151 5.62 -10.67 25.69
CA GLY A 151 4.58 -10.02 24.92
C GLY A 151 4.91 -9.86 23.43
N GLN A 152 6.08 -10.34 22.99
CA GLN A 152 6.50 -10.24 21.59
C GLN A 152 5.95 -11.40 20.76
N TYR A 153 5.71 -11.14 19.48
CA TYR A 153 5.28 -12.15 18.52
C TYR A 153 6.51 -12.82 17.87
N GLU A 154 6.51 -14.14 17.86
CA GLU A 154 7.62 -14.94 17.33
C GLU A 154 7.07 -16.10 16.50
N LYS A 155 7.62 -16.34 15.29
CA LYS A 155 7.21 -17.41 14.36
C LYS A 155 7.19 -18.80 14.99
N LYS A 156 8.12 -19.08 15.92
CA LYS A 156 8.22 -20.40 16.60
C LYS A 156 7.02 -20.74 17.50
N TYR A 157 6.17 -19.77 17.82
CA TYR A 157 4.94 -19.99 18.59
C TYR A 157 3.68 -19.99 17.74
N LEU A 158 3.82 -20.04 16.41
CA LEU A 158 2.71 -20.22 15.48
C LEU A 158 2.34 -21.71 15.45
N MET A 159 1.61 -22.15 16.46
CA MET A 159 1.17 -23.53 16.62
C MET A 159 -0.25 -23.60 17.17
N ILE A 160 -0.97 -24.63 16.76
CA ILE A 160 -2.39 -24.86 17.09
C ILE A 160 -2.56 -26.33 17.46
N SER A 161 -3.30 -26.61 18.54
CA SER A 161 -3.76 -27.97 18.79
C SER A 161 -4.80 -28.40 17.78
N SER A 162 -4.69 -29.61 17.29
CA SER A 162 -5.65 -30.20 16.37
C SER A 162 -7.09 -30.31 16.95
N ASP A 163 -7.24 -30.18 18.28
CA ASP A 163 -8.55 -30.13 18.94
C ASP A 163 -9.38 -28.91 18.54
N TYR A 164 -8.74 -27.85 18.04
CA TYR A 164 -9.43 -26.65 17.53
C TYR A 164 -9.89 -26.77 16.08
N CYS A 165 -9.46 -27.82 15.35
CA CYS A 165 -9.90 -28.02 13.97
C CYS A 165 -11.43 -28.22 13.91
N MET A 166 -12.03 -27.76 12.81
CA MET A 166 -13.47 -27.80 12.52
C MET A 166 -14.33 -26.80 13.32
N SER A 167 -14.03 -26.54 14.60
CA SER A 167 -14.77 -25.56 15.42
C SER A 167 -14.22 -24.14 15.33
N ASN A 168 -12.98 -24.01 14.90
CA ASN A 168 -12.28 -22.74 14.77
C ASN A 168 -11.66 -22.57 13.38
N GLY A 169 -11.39 -21.33 13.00
CA GLY A 169 -10.70 -21.00 11.77
C GLY A 169 -9.45 -20.16 12.02
N VAL A 170 -8.42 -20.43 11.24
CA VAL A 170 -7.21 -19.60 11.17
C VAL A 170 -7.42 -18.52 10.13
N SER A 171 -7.18 -17.28 10.51
CA SER A 171 -7.20 -16.16 9.58
C SER A 171 -6.00 -15.24 9.78
N ALA A 172 -5.50 -14.69 8.69
CA ALA A 172 -4.55 -13.60 8.75
C ALA A 172 -5.30 -12.28 8.91
N MET A 173 -5.07 -11.60 10.02
CA MET A 173 -5.50 -10.24 10.22
C MET A 173 -4.51 -9.33 9.50
N VAL A 174 -4.83 -8.96 8.28
CA VAL A 174 -3.96 -8.09 7.46
C VAL A 174 -4.37 -6.64 7.59
N TYR A 175 -3.38 -5.77 7.63
CA TYR A 175 -3.56 -4.33 7.54
C TYR A 175 -3.09 -3.87 6.17
N GLN A 176 -4.03 -3.35 5.39
CA GLN A 176 -3.81 -2.99 4.00
C GLN A 176 -3.67 -1.47 3.87
N LEU A 177 -2.50 -1.02 3.43
CA LEU A 177 -2.15 0.40 3.30
C LEU A 177 -2.71 1.04 2.03
N ARG A 178 -2.89 0.24 0.98
CA ARG A 178 -3.34 0.65 -0.35
C ARG A 178 -4.37 -0.34 -0.87
N ASN A 179 -5.15 0.09 -1.88
CA ASN A 179 -5.97 -0.84 -2.63
C ASN A 179 -5.11 -1.89 -3.33
N ALA A 180 -5.58 -3.13 -3.33
CA ALA A 180 -4.96 -4.22 -4.05
C ALA A 180 -5.87 -4.68 -5.19
N LYS A 181 -5.29 -4.91 -6.37
CA LYS A 181 -5.95 -5.60 -7.48
C LYS A 181 -6.43 -6.97 -7.03
N GLN A 182 -5.58 -7.65 -6.26
CA GLN A 182 -5.84 -8.98 -5.75
C GLN A 182 -5.14 -9.18 -4.41
N LEU A 183 -5.83 -9.88 -3.51
CA LEU A 183 -5.28 -10.37 -2.24
C LEU A 183 -5.61 -11.86 -2.16
N ARG A 184 -4.56 -12.70 -1.99
CA ARG A 184 -4.71 -14.16 -1.91
C ARG A 184 -4.20 -14.66 -0.57
N PHE A 185 -4.96 -15.57 0.01
CA PHE A 185 -4.61 -16.33 1.20
C PHE A 185 -4.52 -17.81 0.80
N SER A 186 -3.49 -18.48 1.22
CA SER A 186 -3.35 -19.92 0.95
C SER A 186 -2.64 -20.63 2.10
N VAL A 187 -2.91 -21.92 2.24
CA VAL A 187 -2.23 -22.78 3.20
C VAL A 187 -1.76 -24.04 2.47
N THR A 188 -0.47 -24.26 2.58
CA THR A 188 0.20 -25.42 1.95
C THR A 188 0.85 -26.27 3.02
N ARG A 189 0.75 -27.57 2.92
CA ARG A 189 1.47 -28.52 3.77
C ARG A 189 2.92 -28.63 3.32
N ASP A 190 3.87 -28.48 4.24
CA ASP A 190 5.28 -28.30 3.88
C ASP A 190 5.94 -29.57 3.33
N ASP A 191 5.56 -30.75 3.82
CA ASP A 191 6.16 -32.03 3.42
C ASP A 191 5.65 -32.55 2.05
N THR A 192 4.42 -32.21 1.68
CA THR A 192 3.80 -32.70 0.44
C THR A 192 3.68 -31.62 -0.64
N GLY A 193 3.71 -30.36 -0.26
CA GLY A 193 3.41 -29.23 -1.14
C GLY A 193 1.91 -29.12 -1.51
N GLU A 194 1.05 -29.90 -0.87
CA GLU A 194 -0.39 -29.89 -1.12
C GLU A 194 -1.03 -28.63 -0.56
N GLU A 195 -1.84 -27.94 -1.39
CA GLU A 195 -2.60 -26.76 -0.97
C GLU A 195 -3.93 -27.20 -0.34
N TYR A 196 -4.10 -26.93 0.96
CA TYR A 196 -5.30 -27.27 1.73
C TYR A 196 -6.34 -26.15 1.76
N TYR A 197 -5.91 -24.92 1.46
CA TYR A 197 -6.77 -23.76 1.46
C TYR A 197 -6.29 -22.72 0.46
N SER A 198 -7.22 -22.13 -0.25
CA SER A 198 -6.97 -20.96 -1.08
C SER A 198 -8.21 -20.09 -1.13
N HIS A 199 -8.03 -18.81 -0.87
CA HIS A 199 -9.07 -17.79 -0.99
C HIS A 199 -8.50 -16.54 -1.64
N THR A 200 -9.24 -15.98 -2.60
CA THR A 200 -8.80 -14.79 -3.34
C THR A 200 -9.87 -13.72 -3.30
N ILE A 201 -9.47 -12.51 -2.93
CA ILE A 201 -10.30 -11.32 -2.96
C ILE A 201 -9.82 -10.45 -4.11
N GLN A 202 -10.74 -10.12 -5.02
CA GLN A 202 -10.48 -9.19 -6.11
C GLN A 202 -10.85 -7.76 -5.70
N ASN A 203 -10.05 -6.78 -6.13
CA ASN A 203 -10.27 -5.36 -5.84
C ASN A 203 -10.39 -5.08 -4.33
N ALA A 204 -9.46 -5.62 -3.56
CA ALA A 204 -9.44 -5.45 -2.12
C ALA A 204 -9.14 -3.98 -1.75
N GLY A 205 -10.04 -3.36 -1.01
CA GLY A 205 -9.88 -1.98 -0.54
C GLY A 205 -8.90 -1.88 0.63
N LYS A 206 -8.22 -0.74 0.77
CA LYS A 206 -7.34 -0.49 1.92
C LYS A 206 -8.13 -0.58 3.23
N SER A 207 -7.46 -0.95 4.30
CA SER A 207 -8.04 -0.99 5.66
C SER A 207 -8.60 0.36 6.08
N ILE A 208 -9.77 0.36 6.71
CA ILE A 208 -10.47 1.56 7.13
C ILE A 208 -10.38 1.67 8.66
N TRP A 209 -10.08 2.87 9.13
CA TRP A 209 -10.14 3.18 10.55
C TRP A 209 -11.59 3.31 11.05
N TYR A 210 -11.94 2.53 12.06
CA TYR A 210 -13.22 2.60 12.74
C TYR A 210 -13.07 3.27 14.12
N PRO A 211 -13.41 4.54 14.27
CA PRO A 211 -13.25 5.27 15.53
C PRO A 211 -14.00 4.64 16.71
N ALA A 212 -15.16 4.05 16.47
CA ALA A 212 -16.00 3.44 17.50
C ALA A 212 -15.32 2.25 18.20
N TYR A 213 -14.40 1.58 17.52
CA TYR A 213 -13.70 0.39 18.02
C TYR A 213 -12.19 0.63 18.20
N ASN A 214 -11.71 1.82 17.87
CA ASN A 214 -10.28 2.16 17.90
C ASN A 214 -9.39 1.14 17.17
N LEU A 215 -9.83 0.69 16.00
CA LEU A 215 -9.10 -0.29 15.19
C LEU A 215 -9.25 -0.05 13.69
N PHE A 216 -8.26 -0.50 12.94
CA PHE A 216 -8.35 -0.70 11.51
C PHE A 216 -9.01 -2.04 11.25
N TYR A 217 -10.04 -2.04 10.43
CA TYR A 217 -10.80 -3.24 10.14
C TYR A 217 -10.52 -3.75 8.73
N TYR A 218 -10.19 -5.01 8.64
CA TYR A 218 -10.25 -5.79 7.42
C TYR A 218 -11.16 -7.01 7.69
N ASN A 219 -12.10 -7.30 6.78
CA ASN A 219 -13.07 -8.37 6.98
C ASN A 219 -12.38 -9.75 6.98
N ALA A 220 -12.01 -10.23 8.16
CA ALA A 220 -11.33 -11.50 8.34
C ALA A 220 -12.27 -12.72 8.16
N ASP A 221 -13.58 -12.54 8.26
CA ASP A 221 -14.55 -13.65 8.26
C ASP A 221 -14.52 -14.47 6.98
N SER A 222 -14.22 -13.83 5.84
CA SER A 222 -14.15 -14.50 4.54
C SER A 222 -12.83 -15.23 4.30
N THR A 223 -11.84 -15.06 5.16
CA THR A 223 -10.46 -15.58 5.00
C THR A 223 -10.09 -16.67 5.98
N MET A 224 -11.06 -17.17 6.76
CA MET A 224 -10.82 -18.22 7.74
C MET A 224 -10.69 -19.58 7.11
N TRP A 225 -9.57 -20.24 7.36
CA TRP A 225 -9.36 -21.66 7.06
C TRP A 225 -9.72 -22.51 8.27
N ASN A 226 -10.70 -23.41 8.12
CA ASN A 226 -11.23 -24.23 9.21
C ASN A 226 -10.36 -25.46 9.55
N MET A 227 -9.18 -25.57 8.97
CA MET A 227 -8.23 -26.67 9.20
C MET A 227 -8.85 -28.06 8.89
N THR A 228 -9.64 -28.12 7.83
CA THR A 228 -10.23 -29.37 7.33
C THR A 228 -9.71 -29.70 5.94
N CYS A 229 -9.77 -30.97 5.60
CA CYS A 229 -9.56 -31.48 4.25
C CYS A 229 -10.74 -32.37 3.82
N SER A 230 -10.97 -32.44 2.53
CA SER A 230 -11.96 -33.35 1.94
C SER A 230 -11.24 -34.50 1.27
N TYR A 231 -11.70 -35.73 1.50
CA TYR A 231 -11.20 -36.91 0.84
C TYR A 231 -12.07 -37.22 -0.40
N ASP A 232 -11.57 -38.11 -1.28
CA ASP A 232 -12.23 -38.52 -2.53
C ASP A 232 -13.63 -39.15 -2.31
N ASP A 233 -13.90 -39.71 -1.14
CA ASP A 233 -15.19 -40.24 -0.72
C ASP A 233 -16.17 -39.17 -0.20
N GLY A 234 -15.78 -37.89 -0.20
CA GLY A 234 -16.58 -36.78 0.27
C GLY A 234 -16.62 -36.61 1.79
N LEU A 235 -15.85 -37.40 2.53
CA LEU A 235 -15.70 -37.19 3.98
C LEU A 235 -14.84 -35.93 4.24
N ILE A 236 -15.29 -35.13 5.19
CA ILE A 236 -14.55 -34.00 5.72
C ILE A 236 -13.92 -34.43 7.03
N SER A 237 -12.62 -34.26 7.15
CA SER A 237 -11.90 -34.48 8.40
C SER A 237 -10.97 -33.32 8.73
N ARG A 238 -10.44 -33.32 9.95
CA ARG A 238 -9.34 -32.42 10.30
C ARG A 238 -8.13 -32.71 9.45
N VAL A 239 -7.34 -31.67 9.16
CA VAL A 239 -6.05 -31.87 8.48
C VAL A 239 -5.08 -32.67 9.34
N PRO A 240 -4.16 -33.44 8.76
CA PRO A 240 -3.14 -34.18 9.50
C PRO A 240 -2.24 -33.24 10.35
N ASP A 241 -1.73 -33.77 11.46
CA ASP A 241 -0.68 -33.08 12.20
C ASP A 241 0.55 -32.85 11.31
N GLY A 242 1.22 -31.71 11.48
CA GLY A 242 2.39 -31.39 10.69
C GLY A 242 2.68 -29.90 10.58
N ALA A 243 3.65 -29.60 9.74
CA ALA A 243 4.02 -28.23 9.41
C ALA A 243 3.31 -27.76 8.16
N TYR A 244 2.83 -26.52 8.23
CA TYR A 244 2.12 -25.82 7.17
C TYR A 244 2.70 -24.43 6.99
N THR A 245 2.58 -23.89 5.79
CA THR A 245 2.87 -22.49 5.50
C THR A 245 1.55 -21.76 5.18
N TYR A 246 1.19 -20.81 6.02
CA TYR A 246 0.12 -19.85 5.72
C TYR A 246 0.73 -18.68 4.95
N ARG A 247 0.26 -18.46 3.72
CA ARG A 247 0.79 -17.44 2.81
C ARG A 247 -0.25 -16.37 2.54
N VAL A 248 0.17 -15.12 2.56
CA VAL A 248 -0.60 -13.95 2.15
C VAL A 248 0.13 -13.29 1.01
N GLU A 249 -0.55 -13.03 -0.09
CA GLU A 249 -0.02 -12.41 -1.29
C GLU A 249 -0.91 -11.23 -1.70
N ALA A 250 -0.29 -10.09 -2.00
CA ALA A 250 -0.99 -8.88 -2.42
C ALA A 250 -0.38 -8.30 -3.70
N TRP A 251 -1.21 -8.05 -4.68
CA TRP A 251 -0.86 -7.33 -5.91
C TRP A 251 -1.45 -5.94 -5.87
N GLY A 252 -0.61 -4.92 -5.91
CA GLY A 252 -1.05 -3.52 -6.00
C GLY A 252 -1.82 -3.24 -7.29
N GLU A 253 -2.57 -2.16 -7.31
CA GLU A 253 -3.25 -1.69 -8.52
C GLU A 253 -2.22 -1.35 -9.60
N GLY A 254 -2.35 -1.96 -10.80
CA GLY A 254 -1.42 -1.79 -11.91
C GLY A 254 -0.12 -2.60 -11.82
N ALA A 255 0.12 -3.31 -10.72
CA ALA A 255 1.29 -4.18 -10.56
C ALA A 255 1.27 -5.36 -11.54
N GLY A 256 2.45 -5.76 -12.02
CA GLY A 256 2.65 -7.00 -12.78
C GLY A 256 2.47 -8.25 -11.91
N GLU A 257 2.51 -9.41 -12.53
CA GLU A 257 2.40 -10.68 -11.79
C GLU A 257 3.62 -10.91 -10.87
N GLU A 258 4.78 -10.38 -11.25
CA GLU A 258 6.04 -10.45 -10.49
C GLU A 258 6.09 -9.47 -9.31
N ASP A 259 5.28 -8.40 -9.33
CA ASP A 259 5.29 -7.33 -8.33
C ASP A 259 4.38 -7.67 -7.15
N VAL A 260 4.50 -8.89 -6.64
CA VAL A 260 3.71 -9.38 -5.52
C VAL A 260 4.42 -9.11 -4.18
N GLN A 261 3.71 -8.47 -3.26
CA GLN A 261 4.14 -8.46 -1.86
C GLN A 261 3.60 -9.72 -1.18
N ALA A 262 4.47 -10.52 -0.56
CA ALA A 262 4.08 -11.78 0.04
C ALA A 262 4.68 -11.99 1.44
N PHE A 263 3.88 -12.59 2.32
CA PHE A 263 4.32 -13.12 3.62
C PHE A 263 4.13 -14.63 3.66
N SER A 264 5.10 -15.33 4.23
CA SER A 264 5.01 -16.76 4.51
C SER A 264 5.19 -16.98 6.01
N LEU A 265 4.17 -17.50 6.64
CA LEU A 265 4.09 -17.72 8.08
C LEU A 265 4.03 -19.22 8.36
N PRO A 266 5.05 -19.80 9.02
CA PRO A 266 5.02 -21.20 9.39
C PRO A 266 3.92 -21.44 10.42
N LEU A 267 3.19 -22.52 10.29
CA LEU A 267 2.13 -22.91 11.21
C LEU A 267 2.25 -24.38 11.51
N VAL A 268 2.29 -24.75 12.76
CA VAL A 268 2.32 -26.15 13.19
C VAL A 268 0.94 -26.54 13.74
N ILE A 269 0.42 -27.67 13.27
CA ILE A 269 -0.77 -28.32 13.84
C ILE A 269 -0.31 -29.61 14.49
N ASP A 270 -0.66 -29.79 15.76
CA ASP A 270 -0.22 -30.92 16.58
C ASP A 270 -1.35 -31.35 17.56
N SER A 271 -1.45 -32.65 17.84
CA SER A 271 -2.49 -33.25 18.69
C SER A 271 -2.10 -33.40 20.15
#